data_d99e410eea597bbbec14fdeb9f067adc
#
_entry.id   d99e410eea597bbbec14fdeb9f067adc
#
_cell.length_a   1.000
_cell.length_b   1.000
_cell.length_c   1.000
_cell.angle_alpha   90.00
_cell.angle_beta   90.00
_cell.angle_gamma   90.00
#
_symmetry.space_group_name_H-M   'P 1'
#
loop_
_entity.id
_entity.type
_entity.pdbx_description
1 polymer ?
#
loop_
_entity_poly.entity_id
_entity_poly.type
_entity_poly.pdbx_seq_one_letter_code
_entity_poly.pdbx_strand_id
1 'polypeptide(L)' 'MFTNLKLLLWRSRIHQNEMAKEMEIDEGLLSRIINGYREPTSEQRSKISRYLDVDEEWLFARDIELVKKRSNSSNGR' A
#
# COMPACT_ATOMS: atom_id res chain seq x y z
N MET A 1 -1.13 -8.58 1.51
CA MET A 1 -0.78 -7.67 0.42
C MET A 1 -1.59 -6.39 0.52
N PHE A 2 -1.00 -5.28 0.19
CA PHE A 2 -1.72 -4.01 0.17
C PHE A 2 -2.24 -3.76 -1.25
N THR A 3 -3.44 -4.19 -1.49
CA THR A 3 -4.03 -4.16 -2.83
C THR A 3 -4.12 -2.75 -3.41
N ASN A 4 -4.57 -1.79 -2.60
CA ASN A 4 -4.69 -0.42 -3.08
C ASN A 4 -3.34 0.18 -3.47
N LEU A 5 -2.33 -0.09 -2.67
CA LEU A 5 -0.97 0.38 -2.97
C LEU A 5 -0.47 -0.23 -4.29
N LYS A 6 -0.63 -1.52 -4.45
CA LYS A 6 -0.18 -2.21 -5.65
C LYS A 6 -0.92 -1.71 -6.90
N LEU A 7 -2.23 -1.55 -6.79
CA LEU A 7 -3.05 -1.06 -7.89
C LEU A 7 -2.65 0.37 -8.29
N LEU A 8 -2.42 1.22 -7.29
CA LEU A 8 -2.05 2.61 -7.55
C LEU A 8 -0.72 2.69 -8.28
N LEU A 9 0.26 1.92 -7.83
CA LEU A 9 1.57 1.90 -8.49
C LEU A 9 1.44 1.43 -9.93
N TRP A 10 0.65 0.40 -10.15
CA TRP A 10 0.45 -0.14 -11.49
C TRP A 10 -0.26 0.87 -12.39
N ARG A 11 -1.34 1.47 -11.90
CA ARG A 11 -2.12 2.46 -12.68
C ARG A 11 -1.31 3.70 -13.00
N SER A 12 -0.48 4.13 -12.06
CA SER A 12 0.34 5.33 -12.23
C SER A 12 1.64 5.05 -12.96
N ARG A 13 1.89 3.79 -13.30
CA ARG A 13 3.12 3.36 -13.98
C ARG A 13 4.36 3.75 -13.21
N ILE A 14 4.27 3.69 -11.89
CA ILE A 14 5.41 3.98 -11.04
C ILE A 14 6.24 2.72 -10.86
N HIS A 15 7.53 2.83 -11.16
CA HIS A 15 8.45 1.71 -10.98
C HIS A 15 8.97 1.67 -9.55
N GLN A 16 8.96 0.49 -8.94
CA GLN A 16 9.38 0.33 -7.56
C GLN A 16 10.83 0.77 -7.33
N ASN A 17 11.71 0.49 -8.27
CA ASN A 17 13.12 0.88 -8.12
C ASN A 17 13.28 2.40 -8.08
N GLU A 18 12.55 3.12 -8.90
CA GLU A 18 12.61 4.58 -8.90
C GLU A 18 12.04 5.15 -7.61
N MET A 19 10.91 4.61 -7.18
CA MET A 19 10.26 5.04 -5.96
C MET A 19 11.16 4.80 -4.74
N ALA A 20 11.76 3.61 -4.67
CA ALA A 20 12.66 3.28 -3.57
C ALA A 20 13.87 4.23 -3.54
N LYS A 21 14.41 4.55 -4.70
CA LYS A 21 15.54 5.46 -4.81
C LYS A 21 15.17 6.84 -4.30
N GLU A 22 14.04 7.37 -4.72
CA GLU A 22 13.60 8.69 -4.29
C GLU A 22 13.27 8.74 -2.81
N MET A 23 12.73 7.67 -2.28
CA MET A 23 12.40 7.57 -0.86
C MET A 23 13.60 7.18 0.00
N GLU A 24 14.74 6.88 -0.63
CA GLU A 24 15.96 6.47 0.04
C GLU A 24 15.76 5.22 0.90
N ILE A 25 15.03 4.26 0.36
CA ILE A 25 14.87 2.96 1.01
C ILE A 25 15.32 1.86 0.06
N ASP A 26 15.61 0.69 0.62
CA ASP A 26 16.00 -0.46 -0.17
C ASP A 26 14.85 -0.95 -1.04
N GLU A 27 15.13 -1.23 -2.31
CA GLU A 27 14.11 -1.71 -3.24
C GLU A 27 13.50 -3.03 -2.78
N GLY A 28 14.33 -3.93 -2.26
CA GLY A 28 13.85 -5.21 -1.75
C GLY A 28 12.90 -5.02 -0.58
N LEU A 29 13.19 -4.06 0.28
CA LEU A 29 12.32 -3.74 1.40
C LEU A 29 10.98 -3.20 0.91
N LEU A 30 11.01 -2.28 -0.04
CA LEU A 30 9.79 -1.72 -0.61
C LEU A 30 8.94 -2.81 -1.25
N SER A 31 9.57 -3.71 -1.99
CA SER A 31 8.88 -4.83 -2.62
C SER A 31 8.18 -5.72 -1.59
N ARG A 32 8.86 -6.02 -0.48
CA ARG A 32 8.28 -6.82 0.59
C ARG A 32 7.08 -6.12 1.23
N ILE A 33 7.18 -4.82 1.41
CA ILE A 33 6.07 -4.03 1.97
C ILE A 33 4.86 -4.11 1.04
N ILE A 34 5.08 -3.87 -0.24
CA ILE A 34 4.00 -3.87 -1.23
C ILE A 34 3.30 -5.23 -1.29
N ASN A 35 4.06 -6.30 -1.21
CA ASN A 35 3.52 -7.65 -1.30
C ASN A 35 3.04 -8.23 0.03
N GLY A 36 3.16 -7.47 1.10
CA GLY A 36 2.64 -7.88 2.39
C GLY A 36 3.54 -8.78 3.20
N TYR A 37 4.78 -8.96 2.79
CA TYR A 37 5.74 -9.79 3.53
C TYR A 37 6.39 -9.03 4.67
N ARG A 38 6.28 -7.71 4.68
CA ARG A 38 6.86 -6.88 5.71
C ARG A 38 5.91 -5.76 6.10
N GLU A 39 5.69 -5.59 7.41
CA GLU A 39 4.88 -4.47 7.88
C GLU A 39 5.68 -3.18 7.79
N PRO A 40 5.15 -2.14 7.17
CA PRO A 40 5.83 -0.85 7.15
C PRO A 40 5.73 -0.18 8.52
N THR A 41 6.76 0.58 8.88
CA THR A 41 6.70 1.40 10.09
C THR A 41 5.78 2.59 9.83
N SER A 42 5.40 3.29 10.90
CA SER A 42 4.57 4.50 10.77
C SER A 42 5.24 5.52 9.87
N GLU A 43 6.55 5.68 10.02
CA GLU A 43 7.31 6.60 9.20
C GLU A 43 7.30 6.21 7.73
N GLN A 44 7.48 4.92 7.47
CA GLN A 44 7.45 4.41 6.09
C GLN A 44 6.08 4.60 5.46
N ARG A 45 5.02 4.36 6.22
CA ARG A 45 3.66 4.55 5.73
C ARG A 45 3.41 6.00 5.37
N SER A 46 3.85 6.92 6.23
CA SER A 46 3.72 8.35 5.95
C SER A 46 4.49 8.74 4.70
N LYS A 47 5.70 8.28 4.58
CA LYS A 47 6.54 8.59 3.41
C LYS A 47 5.90 8.09 2.11
N ILE A 48 5.43 6.86 2.14
CA ILE A 48 4.82 6.26 0.95
C ILE A 48 3.55 7.01 0.56
N SER A 49 2.68 7.30 1.52
CA SER A 49 1.43 8.00 1.23
C SER A 49 1.68 9.42 0.73
N ARG A 50 2.67 10.11 1.25
CA ARG A 50 3.04 11.43 0.77
C ARG A 50 3.60 11.38 -0.63
N TYR A 51 4.45 10.39 -0.90
CA TYR A 51 5.03 10.23 -2.23
C TYR A 51 3.94 10.04 -3.27
N LEU A 52 2.92 9.29 -2.93
CA LEU A 52 1.82 8.98 -3.85
C LEU A 52 0.67 9.98 -3.75
N ASP A 53 0.72 10.87 -2.77
CA ASP A 53 -0.29 11.90 -2.54
C ASP A 53 -1.69 11.31 -2.36
N VAL A 54 -1.79 10.32 -1.49
CA VAL A 54 -3.06 9.66 -1.18
C VAL A 54 -3.20 9.45 0.33
N ASP A 55 -4.42 9.17 0.76
CA ASP A 55 -4.71 8.91 2.15
C ASP A 55 -4.03 7.63 2.63
N GLU A 56 -3.36 7.71 3.76
CA GLU A 56 -2.59 6.60 4.31
C GLU A 56 -3.49 5.42 4.69
N GLU A 57 -4.63 5.68 5.29
CA GLU A 57 -5.55 4.61 5.69
C GLU A 57 -6.08 3.84 4.50
N TRP A 58 -6.44 4.55 3.45
CA TRP A 58 -6.90 3.91 2.22
C TRP A 58 -5.77 3.10 1.59
N LEU A 59 -4.59 3.70 1.53
CA LEU A 59 -3.45 3.08 0.85
C LEU A 59 -3.03 1.76 1.50
N PHE A 60 -3.05 1.72 2.81
CA PHE A 60 -2.60 0.55 3.56
C PHE A 60 -3.73 -0.31 4.11
N ALA A 61 -4.92 -0.16 3.56
CA ALA A 61 -6.03 -1.04 3.89
C ALA A 61 -5.67 -2.47 3.48
N ARG A 62 -5.84 -3.40 4.39
CA ARG A 62 -5.49 -4.79 4.13
C ARG A 62 -6.60 -5.52 3.39
N ASP A 63 -6.22 -6.52 2.64
CA ASP A 63 -7.17 -7.31 1.88
C ASP A 63 -8.28 -7.88 2.78
N ILE A 64 -7.91 -8.33 3.96
CA ILE A 64 -8.89 -8.89 4.88
C ILE A 64 -9.89 -7.85 5.37
N GLU A 65 -9.45 -6.62 5.55
CA GLU A 65 -10.33 -5.52 5.94
C GLU A 65 -11.31 -5.18 4.83
N LEU A 66 -10.85 -5.21 3.59
CA LEU A 66 -11.71 -4.98 2.44
C LEU A 66 -12.76 -6.07 2.33
N VAL A 67 -12.37 -7.31 2.55
CA VAL A 67 -13.29 -8.45 2.53
C VAL A 67 -14.33 -8.32 3.64
N LYS A 68 -13.89 -7.91 4.84
CA LYS A 68 -14.80 -7.70 5.96
C LYS A 68 -15.83 -6.64 5.65
N LYS A 69 -15.43 -5.56 5.06
CA LYS A 69 -16.34 -4.47 4.68
C LYS A 69 -17.39 -4.98 3.70
N ARG A 70 -16.94 -5.76 2.73
CA ARG A 70 -17.86 -6.35 1.76
C ARG A 70 -18.86 -7.27 2.43
N SER A 71 -18.37 -8.12 3.33
CA SER A 71 -19.23 -9.05 4.05
C SER A 71 -20.27 -8.31 4.86
N ASN A 72 -19.87 -7.25 5.53
CA ASN A 72 -20.79 -6.43 6.32
C ASN A 72 -21.87 -5.79 5.45
N SER A 73 -21.49 -5.33 4.27
CA SER A 73 -22.44 -4.77 3.34
C SER A 73 -23.43 -5.83 2.88
N SER A 74 -22.93 -7.02 2.60
CA SER A 74 -23.74 -8.16 2.23
C SER A 74 -24.72 -8.54 3.31
N ASN A 75 -24.25 -8.49 4.55
CA ASN A 75 -25.04 -8.89 5.72
C ASN A 75 -25.97 -7.80 6.19
N GLY A 76 -25.93 -6.66 5.58
CA GLY A 76 -26.84 -5.58 5.90
C GLY A 76 -28.28 -5.91 5.63
N ARG A 77 -28.51 -7.04 5.04
CA ARG A 77 -29.85 -7.56 4.76
C ARG A 77 -30.53 -8.09 6.01
#